data_c25e1b10961d09755a6120277f7b49fb
#
_entry.id   c25e1b10961d09755a6120277f7b49fb
#
_cell.length_a   1.000
_cell.length_b   1.000
_cell.length_c   1.000
_cell.angle_alpha   90.00
_cell.angle_beta   90.00
_cell.angle_gamma   90.00
#
_symmetry.space_group_name_H-M   'P 1'
#
loop_
_entity.id
_entity.type
_entity.pdbx_description
1 polymer ?
#
loop_
_entity_poly.entity_id
_entity_poly.type
_entity_poly.pdbx_seq_one_letter_code
_entity_poly.pdbx_strand_id
1 'polypeptide(L)'
;MNFAEYNVKDANLEEVLLALKSLDTVEAVALGGSRSTGASDENSDYDIYVYCAEIPTAETRENLLGKYCSIAEFGNHYWESEDNTVMNNGVPVDIIYREVDRFGRYIDTVIKGGKAFNGYTTAFWHNIKNSKVLFDKTGTFTKFRDMAQIDFPENLRSAIIKNNRNLLNGKLPSYDRQIK
;
A
#
# COMPACT_ATOMS: atom_id res chain seq x y z
N MET A 1 -17.89 -0.46 -15.74
CA MET A 1 -16.66 -1.25 -15.72
C MET A 1 -16.91 -2.39 -14.75
N ASN A 2 -16.63 -3.61 -15.12
CA ASN A 2 -16.93 -4.76 -14.28
C ASN A 2 -15.62 -5.17 -13.56
N PHE A 3 -15.51 -4.92 -12.27
CA PHE A 3 -14.34 -5.33 -11.47
C PHE A 3 -14.27 -6.85 -11.24
N ALA A 4 -15.28 -7.60 -11.73
CA ALA A 4 -15.30 -9.07 -11.66
C ALA A 4 -14.09 -9.72 -12.37
N GLU A 5 -13.51 -9.04 -13.38
CA GLU A 5 -12.27 -9.49 -14.05
C GLU A 5 -11.09 -9.59 -13.06
N TYR A 6 -11.11 -8.80 -11.99
CA TYR A 6 -10.07 -8.74 -10.97
C TYR A 6 -10.37 -9.62 -9.76
N ASN A 7 -11.43 -10.45 -9.85
CA ASN A 7 -11.88 -11.31 -8.75
C ASN A 7 -12.44 -10.54 -7.53
N VAL A 8 -12.78 -9.27 -7.71
CA VAL A 8 -13.50 -8.46 -6.73
C VAL A 8 -14.99 -8.77 -6.93
N LYS A 9 -15.52 -9.63 -6.07
CA LYS A 9 -16.94 -10.05 -6.08
C LYS A 9 -17.77 -9.36 -4.98
N ASP A 10 -17.22 -8.31 -4.37
CA ASP A 10 -17.83 -7.57 -3.28
C ASP A 10 -18.42 -6.26 -3.80
N ALA A 11 -19.75 -6.19 -3.82
CA ALA A 11 -20.47 -5.02 -4.34
C ALA A 11 -20.20 -3.75 -3.52
N ASN A 12 -19.94 -3.85 -2.19
CA ASN A 12 -19.61 -2.68 -1.38
C ASN A 12 -18.21 -2.16 -1.74
N LEU A 13 -17.26 -3.06 -1.98
CA LEU A 13 -15.93 -2.66 -2.44
C LEU A 13 -15.98 -2.03 -3.83
N GLU A 14 -16.82 -2.55 -4.75
CA GLU A 14 -17.00 -1.93 -6.06
C GLU A 14 -17.45 -0.47 -5.95
N GLU A 15 -18.37 -0.16 -5.04
CA GLU A 15 -18.83 1.21 -4.80
C GLU A 15 -17.73 2.12 -4.26
N VAL A 16 -16.92 1.63 -3.32
CA VAL A 16 -15.73 2.33 -2.80
C VAL A 16 -14.73 2.60 -3.93
N LEU A 17 -14.43 1.61 -4.77
CA LEU A 17 -13.51 1.75 -5.89
C LEU A 17 -14.02 2.75 -6.95
N LEU A 18 -15.31 2.74 -7.25
CA LEU A 18 -15.93 3.71 -8.15
C LEU A 18 -15.84 5.13 -7.58
N ALA A 19 -16.07 5.28 -6.28
CA ALA A 19 -15.95 6.57 -5.60
C ALA A 19 -14.50 7.08 -5.65
N LEU A 20 -13.51 6.26 -5.32
CA LEU A 20 -12.09 6.62 -5.43
C LEU A 20 -11.71 7.03 -6.85
N LYS A 21 -12.15 6.26 -7.84
CA LYS A 21 -11.90 6.55 -9.25
C LYS A 21 -12.52 7.87 -9.74
N SER A 22 -13.60 8.36 -9.08
CA SER A 22 -14.25 9.61 -9.44
C SER A 22 -13.43 10.86 -9.07
N LEU A 23 -12.42 10.72 -8.23
CA LEU A 23 -11.52 11.81 -7.86
C LEU A 23 -10.52 12.09 -9.00
N ASP A 24 -10.45 13.33 -9.45
CA ASP A 24 -9.57 13.73 -10.56
C ASP A 24 -8.08 13.52 -10.23
N THR A 25 -7.71 13.65 -8.95
CA THR A 25 -6.35 13.46 -8.46
C THR A 25 -5.92 11.99 -8.42
N VAL A 26 -6.85 11.03 -8.48
CA VAL A 26 -6.53 9.60 -8.48
C VAL A 26 -6.10 9.16 -9.86
N GLU A 27 -4.87 8.67 -9.98
CA GLU A 27 -4.28 8.18 -11.22
C GLU A 27 -4.37 6.66 -11.35
N ALA A 28 -4.17 5.93 -10.26
CA ALA A 28 -4.26 4.48 -10.25
C ALA A 28 -4.76 3.93 -8.91
N VAL A 29 -5.36 2.74 -8.96
CA VAL A 29 -5.79 1.96 -7.80
C VAL A 29 -5.37 0.51 -7.99
N ALA A 30 -4.79 -0.09 -6.96
CA ALA A 30 -4.35 -1.48 -6.97
C ALA A 30 -4.80 -2.21 -5.68
N LEU A 31 -5.14 -3.48 -5.83
CA LEU A 31 -5.40 -4.40 -4.73
C LEU A 31 -4.10 -5.12 -4.36
N GLY A 32 -3.66 -4.96 -3.13
CA GLY A 32 -2.51 -5.65 -2.55
C GLY A 32 -2.88 -6.78 -1.60
N GLY A 33 -1.99 -7.04 -0.66
CA GLY A 33 -2.17 -7.99 0.43
C GLY A 33 -2.46 -9.44 0.01
N SER A 34 -3.04 -10.19 0.94
CA SER A 34 -3.36 -11.61 0.76
C SER A 34 -4.36 -11.86 -0.39
N ARG A 35 -5.32 -10.94 -0.59
CA ARG A 35 -6.32 -11.03 -1.65
C ARG A 35 -5.76 -10.84 -3.05
N SER A 36 -4.61 -10.18 -3.19
CA SER A 36 -3.93 -10.05 -4.48
C SER A 36 -3.18 -11.32 -4.89
N THR A 37 -2.68 -12.09 -3.93
CA THR A 37 -1.85 -13.28 -4.14
C THR A 37 -2.63 -14.59 -4.14
N GLY A 38 -3.91 -14.56 -3.79
CA GLY A 38 -4.75 -15.77 -3.65
C GLY A 38 -4.53 -16.52 -2.33
N ALA A 39 -3.82 -15.91 -1.37
CA ALA A 39 -3.59 -16.45 -0.03
C ALA A 39 -4.65 -16.02 1.01
N SER A 40 -5.73 -15.36 0.55
CA SER A 40 -6.80 -14.85 1.41
C SER A 40 -7.79 -15.93 1.82
N ASP A 41 -8.39 -15.74 2.98
CA ASP A 41 -9.56 -16.44 3.49
C ASP A 41 -10.78 -15.50 3.62
N GLU A 42 -11.86 -16.01 4.21
CA GLU A 42 -13.11 -15.27 4.39
C GLU A 42 -12.96 -14.05 5.34
N ASN A 43 -11.99 -14.10 6.24
CA ASN A 43 -11.74 -13.06 7.25
C ASN A 43 -10.67 -12.05 6.82
N SER A 44 -10.07 -12.25 5.65
CA SER A 44 -9.02 -11.36 5.16
C SER A 44 -9.59 -9.99 4.80
N ASP A 45 -8.86 -8.93 5.17
CA ASP A 45 -9.10 -7.54 4.79
C ASP A 45 -8.82 -7.28 3.30
N TYR A 46 -9.18 -6.09 2.85
CA TYR A 46 -8.74 -5.56 1.56
C TYR A 46 -7.68 -4.48 1.76
N ASP A 47 -6.50 -4.67 1.18
CA ASP A 47 -5.45 -3.66 1.10
C ASP A 47 -5.55 -2.90 -0.23
N ILE A 48 -6.06 -1.69 -0.22
CA ILE A 48 -6.26 -0.85 -1.41
C ILE A 48 -5.19 0.24 -1.44
N TYR A 49 -4.35 0.21 -2.47
CA TYR A 49 -3.33 1.22 -2.73
C TYR A 49 -3.82 2.22 -3.77
N VAL A 50 -3.92 3.49 -3.37
CA VAL A 50 -4.41 4.59 -4.21
C VAL A 50 -3.23 5.51 -4.54
N TYR A 51 -2.95 5.64 -5.82
CA TYR A 51 -1.88 6.50 -6.33
C TYR A 51 -2.48 7.80 -6.85
N CYS A 52 -2.06 8.92 -6.27
CA CYS A 52 -2.66 10.23 -6.50
C CYS A 52 -1.60 11.23 -6.99
N ALA A 53 -1.99 12.14 -7.88
CA ALA A 53 -1.19 13.32 -8.18
C ALA A 53 -1.04 14.21 -6.93
N GLU A 54 -2.12 14.34 -6.16
CA GLU A 54 -2.18 14.96 -4.85
C GLU A 54 -3.12 14.14 -3.96
N ILE A 55 -2.68 13.83 -2.72
CA ILE A 55 -3.50 13.05 -1.80
C ILE A 55 -4.68 13.91 -1.33
N PRO A 56 -5.94 13.44 -1.51
CA PRO A 56 -7.13 14.16 -1.04
C PRO A 56 -7.08 14.34 0.48
N THR A 57 -7.63 15.45 0.98
CA THR A 57 -7.71 15.69 2.43
C THR A 57 -8.54 14.62 3.13
N ALA A 58 -8.29 14.39 4.42
CA ALA A 58 -9.09 13.44 5.21
C ALA A 58 -10.59 13.78 5.15
N GLU A 59 -10.95 15.06 5.22
CA GLU A 59 -12.33 15.53 5.08
C GLU A 59 -12.94 15.16 3.72
N THR A 60 -12.19 15.34 2.62
CA THR A 60 -12.65 14.94 1.28
C THR A 60 -12.91 13.45 1.21
N ARG A 61 -12.02 12.64 1.78
CA ARG A 61 -12.12 11.18 1.81
C ARG A 61 -13.29 10.72 2.68
N GLU A 62 -13.48 11.32 3.85
CA GLU A 62 -14.61 11.05 4.74
C GLU A 62 -15.95 11.35 4.06
N ASN A 63 -16.07 12.53 3.44
CA ASN A 63 -17.29 12.92 2.70
C ASN A 63 -17.59 11.97 1.52
N LEU A 64 -16.55 11.44 0.88
CA LEU A 64 -16.70 10.53 -0.26
C LEU A 64 -17.04 9.11 0.15
N LEU A 65 -16.33 8.57 1.16
CA LEU A 65 -16.31 7.14 1.49
C LEU A 65 -17.12 6.79 2.72
N GLY A 66 -17.37 7.74 3.63
CA GLY A 66 -18.00 7.49 4.92
C GLY A 66 -19.36 6.78 4.82
N LYS A 67 -20.15 7.05 3.78
CA LYS A 67 -21.45 6.38 3.56
C LYS A 67 -21.37 4.88 3.27
N TYR A 68 -20.20 4.39 2.86
CA TYR A 68 -19.96 2.97 2.57
C TYR A 68 -19.40 2.20 3.76
N CYS A 69 -19.09 2.90 4.86
CA CYS A 69 -18.42 2.34 6.02
C CYS A 69 -19.33 2.36 7.26
N SER A 70 -19.32 1.29 8.03
CA SER A 70 -19.95 1.21 9.36
C SER A 70 -19.02 1.71 10.47
N ILE A 71 -17.69 1.57 10.27
CA ILE A 71 -16.62 2.10 11.12
C ILE A 71 -15.57 2.68 10.19
N ALA A 72 -15.04 3.86 10.53
CA ALA A 72 -13.96 4.45 9.76
C ALA A 72 -13.09 5.39 10.59
N GLU A 73 -11.79 5.30 10.38
CA GLU A 73 -10.78 6.24 10.85
C GLU A 73 -10.10 6.84 9.61
N PHE A 74 -10.41 8.10 9.32
CA PHE A 74 -9.83 8.82 8.18
C PHE A 74 -8.63 9.65 8.60
N GLY A 75 -7.57 9.63 7.76
CA GLY A 75 -6.41 10.49 7.93
C GLY A 75 -5.36 9.98 8.89
N ASN A 76 -5.26 8.67 9.06
CA ASN A 76 -4.15 8.06 9.81
C ASN A 76 -2.81 8.25 9.08
N HIS A 77 -1.73 8.35 9.86
CA HIS A 77 -0.36 8.57 9.37
C HIS A 77 0.65 7.69 10.11
N TYR A 78 0.32 6.42 10.33
CA TYR A 78 1.22 5.51 11.05
C TYR A 78 2.51 5.24 10.26
N TRP A 79 2.37 4.87 8.99
CA TRP A 79 3.48 4.58 8.07
C TRP A 79 3.36 5.35 6.76
N GLU A 80 2.18 5.40 6.22
CA GLU A 80 1.79 6.14 5.02
C GLU A 80 0.53 6.95 5.36
N SER A 81 -0.03 7.69 4.42
CA SER A 81 -1.36 8.28 4.59
C SER A 81 -2.38 7.16 4.36
N GLU A 82 -3.21 6.89 5.34
CA GLU A 82 -4.14 5.75 5.28
C GLU A 82 -5.48 6.05 5.92
N ASP A 83 -6.50 5.31 5.48
CA ASP A 83 -7.80 5.22 6.11
C ASP A 83 -8.07 3.77 6.47
N ASN A 84 -8.40 3.51 7.73
CA ASN A 84 -8.72 2.18 8.23
C ASN A 84 -10.24 2.09 8.41
N THR A 85 -10.89 1.24 7.66
CA THR A 85 -12.34 1.19 7.58
C THR A 85 -12.90 -0.22 7.69
N VAL A 86 -14.16 -0.29 8.11
CA VAL A 86 -14.98 -1.51 7.99
C VAL A 86 -16.19 -1.14 7.12
N MET A 87 -16.33 -1.77 5.98
CA MET A 87 -17.47 -1.55 5.10
C MET A 87 -18.81 -1.93 5.75
N ASN A 88 -19.92 -1.48 5.19
CA ASN A 88 -21.28 -1.77 5.71
C ASN A 88 -21.62 -3.27 5.74
N ASN A 89 -20.94 -4.08 4.95
CA ASN A 89 -21.06 -5.55 4.99
C ASN A 89 -20.14 -6.23 6.02
N GLY A 90 -19.42 -5.46 6.85
CA GLY A 90 -18.55 -5.95 7.91
C GLY A 90 -17.14 -6.34 7.48
N VAL A 91 -16.77 -6.16 6.20
CA VAL A 91 -15.42 -6.50 5.72
C VAL A 91 -14.46 -5.33 5.94
N PRO A 92 -13.28 -5.55 6.59
CA PRO A 92 -12.28 -4.51 6.77
C PRO A 92 -11.62 -4.12 5.44
N VAL A 93 -11.33 -2.81 5.29
CA VAL A 93 -10.61 -2.26 4.14
C VAL A 93 -9.62 -1.21 4.62
N ASP A 94 -8.35 -1.43 4.34
CA ASP A 94 -7.28 -0.46 4.53
C ASP A 94 -6.98 0.23 3.20
N ILE A 95 -7.09 1.56 3.18
CA ILE A 95 -6.87 2.37 1.98
C ILE A 95 -5.61 3.20 2.19
N ILE A 96 -4.55 2.87 1.47
CA ILE A 96 -3.24 3.50 1.57
C ILE A 96 -3.05 4.45 0.39
N TYR A 97 -2.80 5.73 0.68
CA TYR A 97 -2.64 6.79 -0.32
C TYR A 97 -1.18 7.13 -0.54
N ARG A 98 -0.78 7.19 -1.82
CA ARG A 98 0.58 7.49 -2.26
C ARG A 98 0.58 8.62 -3.29
N GLU A 99 1.29 9.69 -2.99
CA GLU A 99 1.56 10.72 -3.99
C GLU A 99 2.54 10.17 -5.03
N VAL A 100 2.18 10.24 -6.31
CA VAL A 100 2.88 9.61 -7.43
C VAL A 100 4.34 10.04 -7.50
N ASP A 101 4.62 11.35 -7.47
CA ASP A 101 5.96 11.87 -7.59
C ASP A 101 6.85 11.49 -6.40
N ARG A 102 6.30 11.59 -5.19
CA ARG A 102 7.01 11.21 -3.96
C ARG A 102 7.33 9.72 -3.94
N PHE A 103 6.36 8.91 -4.34
CA PHE A 103 6.52 7.45 -4.37
C PHE A 103 7.51 7.03 -5.46
N GLY A 104 7.49 7.65 -6.64
CA GLY A 104 8.47 7.44 -7.70
C GLY A 104 9.90 7.73 -7.25
N ARG A 105 10.13 8.86 -6.56
CA ARG A 105 11.42 9.18 -5.96
C ARG A 105 11.86 8.17 -4.90
N TYR A 106 10.92 7.64 -4.12
CA TYR A 106 11.20 6.60 -3.14
C TYR A 106 11.67 5.30 -3.82
N ILE A 107 10.94 4.85 -4.86
CA ILE A 107 11.32 3.69 -5.66
C ILE A 107 12.74 3.84 -6.22
N ASP A 108 13.05 4.96 -6.86
CA ASP A 108 14.38 5.24 -7.41
C ASP A 108 15.46 5.22 -6.34
N THR A 109 15.20 5.81 -5.18
CA THR A 109 16.14 5.86 -4.05
C THR A 109 16.47 4.47 -3.53
N VAL A 110 15.48 3.60 -3.43
CA VAL A 110 15.65 2.23 -2.94
C VAL A 110 16.24 1.33 -4.02
N ILE A 111 15.59 1.26 -5.17
CA ILE A 111 15.94 0.28 -6.23
C ILE A 111 17.24 0.66 -6.92
N LYS A 112 17.35 1.91 -7.42
CA LYS A 112 18.55 2.36 -8.14
C LYS A 112 19.65 2.81 -7.20
N GLY A 113 19.28 3.56 -6.14
CA GLY A 113 20.22 4.10 -5.16
C GLY A 113 20.72 3.07 -4.15
N GLY A 114 20.08 1.92 -4.01
CA GLY A 114 20.44 0.90 -3.03
C GLY A 114 20.31 1.35 -1.57
N LYS A 115 19.46 2.37 -1.30
CA LYS A 115 19.30 2.92 0.05
C LYS A 115 18.32 2.08 0.84
N ALA A 116 18.78 1.52 1.94
CA ALA A 116 17.94 0.82 2.90
C ALA A 116 17.41 1.78 3.99
N PHE A 117 16.18 1.53 4.41
CA PHE A 117 15.53 2.20 5.54
C PHE A 117 15.25 1.17 6.63
N ASN A 118 15.03 1.63 7.86
CA ASN A 118 14.62 0.75 8.96
C ASN A 118 13.20 0.23 8.70
N GLY A 119 13.02 -1.08 8.92
CA GLY A 119 11.73 -1.71 8.76
C GLY A 119 11.45 -2.17 7.32
N TYR A 120 10.43 -1.63 6.69
CA TYR A 120 9.83 -2.18 5.48
C TYR A 120 10.47 -1.73 4.16
N THR A 121 11.79 -1.62 4.05
CA THR A 121 12.47 -1.12 2.83
C THR A 121 11.94 -1.71 1.53
N THR A 122 11.60 -2.99 1.51
CA THR A 122 11.18 -3.71 0.29
C THR A 122 9.71 -4.09 0.26
N ALA A 123 8.92 -3.72 1.27
CA ALA A 123 7.49 -4.03 1.32
C ALA A 123 6.75 -3.43 0.11
N PHE A 124 7.04 -2.16 -0.24
CA PHE A 124 6.45 -1.51 -1.39
C PHE A 124 6.79 -2.26 -2.70
N TRP A 125 8.01 -2.80 -2.81
CA TRP A 125 8.46 -3.54 -4.00
C TRP A 125 7.66 -4.83 -4.18
N HIS A 126 7.49 -5.60 -3.08
CA HIS A 126 6.63 -6.77 -3.07
C HIS A 126 5.19 -6.40 -3.48
N ASN A 127 4.65 -5.34 -2.91
CA ASN A 127 3.30 -4.87 -3.20
C ASN A 127 3.12 -4.48 -4.67
N ILE A 128 4.04 -3.69 -5.25
CA ILE A 128 3.98 -3.31 -6.67
C ILE A 128 4.01 -4.55 -7.58
N LYS A 129 4.89 -5.52 -7.28
CA LYS A 129 5.03 -6.73 -8.11
C LYS A 129 3.79 -7.60 -8.07
N ASN A 130 3.14 -7.73 -6.91
CA ASN A 130 2.09 -8.71 -6.65
C ASN A 130 0.68 -8.13 -6.60
N SER A 131 0.52 -6.81 -6.53
CA SER A 131 -0.81 -6.18 -6.54
C SER A 131 -1.52 -6.37 -7.87
N LYS A 132 -2.85 -6.50 -7.81
CA LYS A 132 -3.71 -6.49 -8.99
C LYS A 132 -4.10 -5.06 -9.30
N VAL A 133 -3.88 -4.61 -10.53
CA VAL A 133 -4.29 -3.28 -10.99
C VAL A 133 -5.79 -3.27 -11.18
N LEU A 134 -6.50 -2.44 -10.44
CA LEU A 134 -7.94 -2.26 -10.55
C LEU A 134 -8.29 -1.08 -11.48
N PHE A 135 -7.39 -0.10 -11.55
CA PHE A 135 -7.53 1.10 -12.36
C PHE A 135 -6.15 1.73 -12.58
N ASP A 136 -5.85 2.18 -13.79
CA ASP A 136 -4.60 2.88 -14.12
C ASP A 136 -4.88 3.86 -15.27
N LYS A 137 -5.24 5.11 -14.92
CA LYS A 137 -5.68 6.16 -15.87
C LYS A 137 -4.56 6.63 -16.78
N THR A 138 -3.36 6.77 -16.21
CA THR A 138 -2.21 7.39 -16.87
C THR A 138 -1.05 6.42 -17.16
N GLY A 139 -1.23 5.14 -16.82
CA GLY A 139 -0.14 4.16 -16.86
C GLY A 139 0.87 4.34 -15.71
N THR A 140 0.52 5.07 -14.69
CA THR A 140 1.40 5.36 -13.53
C THR A 140 1.79 4.09 -12.78
N PHE A 141 0.82 3.24 -12.45
CA PHE A 141 1.11 1.99 -11.76
C PHE A 141 1.92 1.03 -12.64
N THR A 142 1.60 0.97 -13.94
CA THR A 142 2.35 0.19 -14.93
C THR A 142 3.83 0.61 -14.95
N LYS A 143 4.12 1.91 -14.98
CA LYS A 143 5.51 2.42 -14.89
C LYS A 143 6.21 1.98 -13.60
N PHE A 144 5.55 2.07 -12.44
CA PHE A 144 6.13 1.60 -11.17
C PHE A 144 6.41 0.10 -11.19
N ARG A 145 5.51 -0.69 -11.78
CA ARG A 145 5.69 -2.13 -11.93
C ARG A 145 6.88 -2.45 -12.83
N ASP A 146 7.03 -1.76 -13.94
CA ASP A 146 8.17 -1.94 -14.86
C ASP A 146 9.50 -1.60 -14.16
N MET A 147 9.55 -0.52 -13.39
CA MET A 147 10.72 -0.19 -12.56
C MET A 147 11.05 -1.27 -11.51
N ALA A 148 10.04 -1.98 -11.02
CA ALA A 148 10.17 -3.05 -10.03
C ALA A 148 10.51 -4.42 -10.65
N GLN A 149 10.39 -4.61 -11.97
CA GLN A 149 10.67 -5.87 -12.69
C GLN A 149 12.16 -6.07 -12.96
N ILE A 150 12.97 -5.95 -11.92
CA ILE A 150 14.41 -6.20 -11.98
C ILE A 150 14.81 -7.25 -10.96
N ASP A 151 15.99 -7.82 -11.12
CA ASP A 151 16.61 -8.67 -10.10
C ASP A 151 16.92 -7.85 -8.84
N PHE A 152 16.96 -8.53 -7.69
CA PHE A 152 17.22 -7.86 -6.42
C PHE A 152 18.63 -7.27 -6.40
N PRO A 153 18.80 -5.92 -6.32
CA PRO A 153 20.12 -5.30 -6.40
C PRO A 153 21.02 -5.69 -5.23
N GLU A 154 22.26 -6.10 -5.51
CA GLU A 154 23.20 -6.55 -4.48
C GLU A 154 23.63 -5.43 -3.53
N ASN A 155 23.73 -4.20 -4.02
CA ASN A 155 24.00 -3.03 -3.19
C ASN A 155 22.86 -2.79 -2.17
N LEU A 156 21.60 -2.98 -2.58
CA LEU A 156 20.45 -2.89 -1.68
C LEU A 156 20.46 -4.03 -0.66
N ARG A 157 20.73 -5.27 -1.09
CA ARG A 157 20.87 -6.41 -0.18
C ARG A 157 21.90 -6.13 0.92
N SER A 158 23.08 -5.68 0.52
CA SER A 158 24.17 -5.34 1.43
C SER A 158 23.79 -4.22 2.39
N ALA A 159 23.10 -3.18 1.90
CA ALA A 159 22.62 -2.08 2.75
C ALA A 159 21.57 -2.54 3.78
N ILE A 160 20.62 -3.37 3.37
CA ILE A 160 19.59 -3.93 4.27
C ILE A 160 20.23 -4.77 5.36
N ILE A 161 21.14 -5.68 5.00
CA ILE A 161 21.85 -6.54 5.97
C ILE A 161 22.62 -5.67 6.97
N LYS A 162 23.37 -4.68 6.50
CA LYS A 162 24.14 -3.77 7.35
C LYS A 162 23.23 -3.01 8.34
N ASN A 163 22.13 -2.43 7.86
CA ASN A 163 21.20 -1.69 8.70
C ASN A 163 20.56 -2.57 9.77
N ASN A 164 20.02 -3.72 9.38
CA ASN A 164 19.34 -4.62 10.32
C ASN A 164 20.34 -5.24 11.33
N ARG A 165 21.56 -5.57 10.90
CA ARG A 165 22.60 -6.07 11.83
C ARG A 165 22.94 -5.04 12.90
N ASN A 166 23.04 -3.76 12.55
CA ASN A 166 23.30 -2.70 13.51
C ASN A 166 22.14 -2.53 14.51
N LEU A 167 20.89 -2.63 14.03
CA LEU A 167 19.72 -2.59 14.90
C LEU A 167 19.68 -3.76 15.88
N LEU A 168 19.96 -4.97 15.42
CA LEU A 168 20.00 -6.16 16.26
C LEU A 168 21.11 -6.04 17.31
N ASN A 169 22.32 -5.66 16.91
CA ASN A 169 23.45 -5.48 17.82
C ASN A 169 23.19 -4.38 18.87
N GLY A 170 22.44 -3.33 18.52
CA GLY A 170 22.08 -2.26 19.46
C GLY A 170 20.95 -2.64 20.43
N LYS A 171 20.07 -3.58 20.06
CA LYS A 171 18.89 -3.94 20.86
C LYS A 171 19.08 -5.20 21.73
N LEU A 172 19.89 -6.15 21.29
CA LEU A 172 20.15 -7.39 22.04
C LEU A 172 20.53 -7.15 23.52
N PRO A 173 21.44 -6.20 23.86
CA PRO A 173 21.77 -5.95 25.26
C PRO A 173 20.61 -5.39 26.10
N SER A 174 19.59 -4.80 25.47
CA SER A 174 18.40 -4.29 26.20
C SER A 174 17.38 -5.40 26.49
N TYR A 175 17.30 -6.43 25.66
CA TYR A 175 16.46 -7.60 25.93
C TYR A 175 17.01 -8.44 27.07
N ASP A 176 18.33 -8.61 27.19
CA ASP A 176 18.97 -9.31 28.31
C ASP A 176 18.67 -8.66 29.68
N ARG A 177 18.37 -7.37 29.70
CA ARG A 177 17.97 -6.65 30.93
C ARG A 177 16.49 -6.85 31.28
N GLN A 178 15.64 -7.19 30.32
CA GLN A 178 14.19 -7.39 30.54
C GLN A 178 13.84 -8.83 30.91
N ILE A 179 14.75 -9.78 30.69
CA ILE A 179 14.56 -11.20 30.99
C ILE A 179 15.06 -11.55 32.41
N LYS A 180 15.73 -10.62 33.08
CA LYS A 180 16.16 -10.73 34.50
C LYS A 180 15.15 -10.07 35.43
#